data_f0d20efc0f3245b137597e3206bbebc6
#
_entry.id   f0d20efc0f3245b137597e3206bbebc6
#
_cell.length_a   1.000
_cell.length_b   1.000
_cell.length_c   1.000
_cell.angle_alpha   90.00
_cell.angle_beta   90.00
_cell.angle_gamma   90.00
#
_symmetry.space_group_name_H-M   'P 1'
#
loop_
_entity.id
_entity.type
_entity.pdbx_description
1 polymer ?
#
loop_
_entity_poly.entity_id
_entity_poly.type
_entity_poly.pdbx_seq_one_letter_code
_entity_poly.pdbx_strand_id
1 'polypeptide(L)'
;MSDILVRELSRLERPALEPHFLALGHEDRRLRFGTAFNDAAVRAYVGRIDFERDALFAVFDDSLHIIGAAHVARGDGHAELGVSVLEGHRGRGLGGALLARAHLRARNWGVRALFMHCLSENGAMMHLARRQEMEIVAESGEAEAWLRLSPADASSHFGEVFAQRVALFDYALKRGRSWLGPGR
;
A
#
# COMPACT_ATOMS: atom_id res chain seq x y z
N MET A 1 18.96 -0.55 -10.84
CA MET A 1 17.97 -0.78 -9.76
C MET A 1 16.73 -1.32 -10.46
N SER A 2 16.31 -2.55 -10.16
CA SER A 2 15.05 -3.06 -10.73
C SER A 2 13.89 -2.24 -10.15
N ASP A 3 13.01 -1.76 -11.03
CA ASP A 3 11.82 -1.03 -10.62
C ASP A 3 10.93 -1.94 -9.77
N ILE A 4 10.51 -1.44 -8.60
CA ILE A 4 9.61 -2.15 -7.71
C ILE A 4 8.22 -2.13 -8.36
N LEU A 5 7.73 -3.30 -8.73
CA LEU A 5 6.43 -3.44 -9.36
C LEU A 5 5.32 -3.51 -8.31
N VAL A 6 4.45 -2.51 -8.33
CA VAL A 6 3.29 -2.40 -7.44
C VAL A 6 2.04 -2.71 -8.24
N ARG A 7 1.34 -3.77 -7.86
CA ARG A 7 0.12 -4.22 -8.53
C ARG A 7 -1.12 -3.83 -7.72
N GLU A 8 -2.16 -3.38 -8.40
CA GLU A 8 -3.47 -3.21 -7.80
C GLU A 8 -4.17 -4.57 -7.67
N LEU A 9 -4.79 -4.78 -6.52
CA LEU A 9 -5.55 -5.99 -6.23
C LEU A 9 -7.01 -5.81 -6.60
N SER A 10 -7.60 -6.87 -7.13
CA SER A 10 -9.04 -6.98 -7.34
C SER A 10 -9.74 -7.55 -6.10
N ARG A 11 -11.07 -7.44 -6.06
CA ARG A 11 -11.91 -8.04 -5.00
C ARG A 11 -11.68 -9.55 -4.85
N LEU A 12 -11.40 -10.26 -5.96
CA LEU A 12 -11.14 -11.71 -5.94
C LEU A 12 -9.85 -12.06 -5.19
N GLU A 13 -8.93 -11.10 -5.04
CA GLU A 13 -7.64 -11.28 -4.37
C GLU A 13 -7.66 -10.85 -2.90
N ARG A 14 -8.82 -10.42 -2.38
CA ARG A 14 -8.99 -10.10 -0.96
C ARG A 14 -8.39 -11.15 -0.02
N PRO A 15 -8.58 -12.48 -0.23
CA PRO A 15 -8.01 -13.48 0.68
C PRO A 15 -6.49 -13.46 0.77
N ALA A 16 -5.78 -12.97 -0.27
CA ALA A 16 -4.33 -12.87 -0.27
C ALA A 16 -3.77 -11.80 0.70
N LEU A 17 -4.61 -10.83 1.12
CA LEU A 17 -4.23 -9.79 2.09
C LEU A 17 -4.13 -10.32 3.52
N GLU A 18 -4.95 -11.30 3.88
CA GLU A 18 -5.00 -11.80 5.25
C GLU A 18 -3.66 -12.37 5.72
N PRO A 19 -2.97 -13.26 4.97
CA PRO A 19 -1.66 -13.75 5.34
C PRO A 19 -0.63 -12.63 5.54
N HIS A 20 -0.65 -11.58 4.69
CA HIS A 20 0.24 -10.44 4.82
C HIS A 20 0.06 -9.70 6.16
N PHE A 21 -1.19 -9.35 6.51
CA PHE A 21 -1.45 -8.63 7.76
C PHE A 21 -1.26 -9.51 9.00
N LEU A 22 -1.51 -10.82 8.89
CA LEU A 22 -1.23 -11.77 9.98
C LEU A 22 0.27 -12.01 10.19
N ALA A 23 1.09 -11.83 9.15
CA ALA A 23 2.55 -11.93 9.24
C ALA A 23 3.20 -10.69 9.86
N LEU A 24 2.47 -9.57 10.02
CA LEU A 24 2.97 -8.41 10.76
C LEU A 24 3.13 -8.77 12.24
N GLY A 25 4.28 -8.41 12.83
CA GLY A 25 4.51 -8.52 14.27
C GLY A 25 3.52 -7.68 15.08
N HIS A 26 3.40 -7.96 16.38
CA HIS A 26 2.47 -7.25 17.27
C HIS A 26 2.65 -5.73 17.20
N GLU A 27 3.89 -5.25 17.27
CA GLU A 27 4.21 -3.83 17.21
C GLU A 27 3.91 -3.23 15.83
N ASP A 28 4.20 -3.96 14.75
CA ASP A 28 3.89 -3.51 13.40
C ASP A 28 2.39 -3.35 13.16
N ARG A 29 1.59 -4.26 13.72
CA ARG A 29 0.13 -4.13 13.68
C ARG A 29 -0.33 -2.89 14.44
N ARG A 30 0.22 -2.66 15.64
CA ARG A 30 -0.07 -1.46 16.44
C ARG A 30 0.27 -0.18 15.67
N LEU A 31 1.46 -0.10 15.10
CA LEU A 31 1.90 1.03 14.29
C LEU A 31 1.07 1.22 13.01
N ARG A 32 0.59 0.13 12.40
CA ARG A 32 -0.19 0.17 11.16
C ARG A 32 -1.66 0.56 11.39
N PHE A 33 -2.24 0.14 12.49
CA PHE A 33 -3.67 0.31 12.78
C PHE A 33 -3.96 1.31 13.90
N GLY A 34 -2.92 1.90 14.51
CA GLY A 34 -3.03 2.86 15.61
C GLY A 34 -3.37 2.21 16.96
N THR A 35 -3.65 0.91 16.98
CA THR A 35 -4.04 0.16 18.18
C THR A 35 -3.61 -1.30 18.10
N ALA A 36 -3.70 -2.02 19.22
CA ALA A 36 -3.42 -3.44 19.25
C ALA A 36 -4.45 -4.22 18.41
N PHE A 37 -3.96 -4.87 17.35
CA PHE A 37 -4.79 -5.65 16.42
C PHE A 37 -4.46 -7.14 16.57
N ASN A 38 -5.38 -7.90 17.12
CA ASN A 38 -5.29 -9.36 17.15
C ASN A 38 -5.72 -9.98 15.81
N ASP A 39 -5.56 -11.28 15.67
CA ASP A 39 -5.88 -11.98 14.41
C ASP A 39 -7.35 -11.82 14.00
N ALA A 40 -8.28 -11.81 14.96
CA ALA A 40 -9.70 -11.63 14.67
C ALA A 40 -9.98 -10.22 14.12
N ALA A 41 -9.33 -9.19 14.69
CA ALA A 41 -9.43 -7.81 14.22
C ALA A 41 -8.83 -7.66 12.81
N VAL A 42 -7.69 -8.33 12.51
CA VAL A 42 -7.10 -8.37 11.17
C VAL A 42 -8.09 -8.97 10.16
N ARG A 43 -8.68 -10.12 10.46
CA ARG A 43 -9.67 -10.77 9.58
C ARG A 43 -10.89 -9.90 9.35
N ALA A 44 -11.40 -9.26 10.42
CA ALA A 44 -12.52 -8.35 10.33
C ALA A 44 -12.19 -7.11 9.48
N TYR A 45 -10.97 -6.56 9.59
CA TYR A 45 -10.50 -5.47 8.76
C TYR A 45 -10.47 -5.86 7.28
N VAL A 46 -9.82 -6.98 6.93
CA VAL A 46 -9.75 -7.49 5.55
C VAL A 46 -11.15 -7.75 4.98
N GLY A 47 -12.05 -8.30 5.80
CA GLY A 47 -13.44 -8.58 5.40
C GLY A 47 -14.24 -7.32 5.06
N ARG A 48 -13.96 -6.19 5.71
CA ARG A 48 -14.67 -4.92 5.54
C ARG A 48 -14.13 -4.00 4.45
N ILE A 49 -12.98 -4.32 3.82
CA ILE A 49 -12.44 -3.50 2.73
C ILE A 49 -13.46 -3.39 1.60
N ASP A 50 -13.75 -2.19 1.18
CA ASP A 50 -14.67 -1.91 0.08
C ASP A 50 -13.90 -1.69 -1.23
N PHE A 51 -13.77 -2.74 -2.04
CA PHE A 51 -13.06 -2.68 -3.33
C PHE A 51 -13.79 -1.88 -4.43
N GLU A 52 -15.04 -1.47 -4.20
CA GLU A 52 -15.77 -0.57 -5.11
C GLU A 52 -15.35 0.88 -4.88
N ARG A 53 -14.99 1.20 -3.66
CA ARG A 53 -14.64 2.56 -3.22
C ARG A 53 -13.14 2.77 -3.08
N ASP A 54 -12.45 1.78 -2.52
CA ASP A 54 -11.06 1.85 -2.11
C ASP A 54 -10.13 1.21 -3.15
N ALA A 55 -8.85 1.53 -3.11
CA ALA A 55 -7.84 0.85 -3.91
C ALA A 55 -6.82 0.15 -3.00
N LEU A 56 -6.46 -1.08 -3.36
CA LEU A 56 -5.43 -1.84 -2.69
C LEU A 56 -4.29 -2.16 -3.64
N PHE A 57 -3.09 -1.91 -3.16
CA PHE A 57 -1.88 -2.17 -3.91
C PHE A 57 -0.99 -3.14 -3.15
N ALA A 58 -0.28 -3.99 -3.88
CA ALA A 58 0.62 -4.96 -3.30
C ALA A 58 1.92 -5.10 -4.09
N VAL A 59 2.99 -5.41 -3.35
CA VAL A 59 4.26 -5.90 -3.89
C VAL A 59 4.36 -7.37 -3.53
N PHE A 60 4.72 -8.19 -4.51
CA PHE A 60 4.85 -9.64 -4.37
C PHE A 60 6.31 -10.06 -4.44
N ASP A 61 6.66 -11.07 -3.64
CA ASP A 61 7.92 -11.80 -3.82
C ASP A 61 7.85 -12.76 -5.02
N ASP A 62 8.91 -13.52 -5.25
CA ASP A 62 8.98 -14.49 -6.34
C ASP A 62 8.06 -15.71 -6.13
N SER A 63 7.64 -15.96 -4.89
CA SER A 63 6.69 -17.02 -4.51
C SER A 63 5.23 -16.54 -4.50
N LEU A 64 4.98 -15.31 -4.96
CA LEU A 64 3.67 -14.65 -5.00
C LEU A 64 3.05 -14.35 -3.62
N HIS A 65 3.85 -14.26 -2.57
CA HIS A 65 3.40 -13.75 -1.29
C HIS A 65 3.42 -12.23 -1.29
N ILE A 66 2.43 -11.61 -0.68
CA ILE A 66 2.40 -10.16 -0.49
C ILE A 66 3.41 -9.78 0.60
N ILE A 67 4.48 -9.06 0.22
CA ILE A 67 5.53 -8.57 1.11
C ILE A 67 5.38 -7.11 1.50
N GLY A 68 4.54 -6.38 0.77
CA GLY A 68 4.15 -5.00 1.08
C GLY A 68 2.77 -4.71 0.55
N ALA A 69 1.97 -3.96 1.31
CA ALA A 69 0.61 -3.60 0.94
C ALA A 69 0.32 -2.13 1.25
N ALA A 70 -0.51 -1.51 0.40
CA ALA A 70 -1.10 -0.21 0.64
C ALA A 70 -2.61 -0.27 0.47
N HIS A 71 -3.35 0.31 1.41
CA HIS A 71 -4.78 0.55 1.32
C HIS A 71 -5.01 2.04 1.18
N VAL A 72 -5.69 2.44 0.12
CA VAL A 72 -6.09 3.81 -0.14
C VAL A 72 -7.60 3.87 0.02
N ALA A 73 -8.05 4.40 1.14
CA ALA A 73 -9.47 4.56 1.43
C ALA A 73 -9.94 5.91 0.88
N ARG A 74 -10.93 5.88 -0.02
CA ARG A 74 -11.46 7.09 -0.66
C ARG A 74 -12.48 7.78 0.24
N GLY A 75 -12.19 9.04 0.63
CA GLY A 75 -13.08 9.95 1.35
C GLY A 75 -13.62 11.08 0.47
N ASP A 76 -14.34 12.00 1.09
CA ASP A 76 -14.87 13.19 0.45
C ASP A 76 -13.78 14.26 0.32
N GLY A 77 -13.24 14.41 -0.89
CA GLY A 77 -12.19 15.39 -1.19
C GLY A 77 -10.78 15.03 -0.75
N HIS A 78 -10.58 13.91 -0.09
CA HIS A 78 -9.27 13.37 0.31
C HIS A 78 -9.27 11.84 0.25
N ALA A 79 -8.09 11.25 0.34
CA ALA A 79 -7.92 9.81 0.49
C ALA A 79 -6.96 9.51 1.65
N GLU A 80 -7.26 8.48 2.42
CA GLU A 80 -6.40 8.00 3.50
C GLU A 80 -5.53 6.85 3.02
N LEU A 81 -4.24 6.90 3.35
CA LEU A 81 -3.26 5.89 3.00
C LEU A 81 -2.74 5.16 4.24
N GLY A 82 -2.91 3.85 4.25
CA GLY A 82 -2.20 2.97 5.17
C GLY A 82 -1.23 2.07 4.43
N VAL A 83 0.04 2.02 4.87
CA VAL A 83 1.10 1.20 4.26
C VAL A 83 1.64 0.21 5.27
N SER A 84 1.97 -0.99 4.82
CA SER A 84 2.70 -2.00 5.58
C SER A 84 3.72 -2.71 4.72
N VAL A 85 4.88 -3.04 5.30
CA VAL A 85 5.95 -3.82 4.67
C VAL A 85 6.45 -4.83 5.70
N LEU A 86 6.50 -6.11 5.32
CA LEU A 86 7.03 -7.17 6.19
C LEU A 86 8.48 -6.89 6.57
N GLU A 87 8.86 -7.18 7.81
CA GLU A 87 10.13 -6.82 8.42
C GLU A 87 11.33 -7.21 7.55
N GLY A 88 11.40 -8.44 7.07
CA GLY A 88 12.50 -8.95 6.22
C GLY A 88 12.62 -8.28 4.85
N HIS A 89 11.68 -7.40 4.48
CA HIS A 89 11.64 -6.74 3.17
C HIS A 89 11.77 -5.21 3.27
N ARG A 90 11.98 -4.66 4.46
CA ARG A 90 12.18 -3.22 4.71
C ARG A 90 13.51 -2.72 4.17
N GLY A 91 13.65 -1.40 4.07
CA GLY A 91 14.88 -0.76 3.59
C GLY A 91 15.13 -0.88 2.07
N ARG A 92 14.23 -1.54 1.34
CA ARG A 92 14.35 -1.76 -0.12
C ARG A 92 13.53 -0.79 -0.98
N GLY A 93 12.92 0.23 -0.38
CA GLY A 93 12.12 1.22 -1.10
C GLY A 93 10.65 0.84 -1.35
N LEU A 94 10.17 -0.32 -0.86
CA LEU A 94 8.80 -0.81 -1.09
C LEU A 94 7.75 0.20 -0.62
N GLY A 95 7.93 0.79 0.56
CA GLY A 95 6.99 1.78 1.10
C GLY A 95 6.86 3.02 0.20
N GLY A 96 7.98 3.49 -0.36
CA GLY A 96 8.00 4.61 -1.31
C GLY A 96 7.28 4.28 -2.62
N ALA A 97 7.50 3.07 -3.16
CA ALA A 97 6.82 2.61 -4.36
C ALA A 97 5.30 2.46 -4.16
N LEU A 98 4.89 1.92 -3.00
CA LEU A 98 3.47 1.81 -2.62
C LEU A 98 2.82 3.19 -2.48
N LEU A 99 3.49 4.15 -1.82
CA LEU A 99 2.99 5.52 -1.70
C LEU A 99 2.90 6.21 -3.07
N ALA A 100 3.90 6.08 -3.93
CA ALA A 100 3.86 6.66 -5.28
C ALA A 100 2.67 6.11 -6.09
N ARG A 101 2.35 4.84 -5.95
CA ARG A 101 1.20 4.22 -6.61
C ARG A 101 -0.13 4.71 -6.03
N ALA A 102 -0.20 4.85 -4.71
CA ALA A 102 -1.35 5.43 -3.99
C ALA A 102 -1.59 6.90 -4.38
N HIS A 103 -0.51 7.69 -4.44
CA HIS A 103 -0.55 9.09 -4.90
C HIS A 103 -1.16 9.21 -6.30
N LEU A 104 -0.68 8.41 -7.25
CA LEU A 104 -1.17 8.42 -8.62
C LEU A 104 -2.67 8.06 -8.69
N ARG A 105 -3.12 7.05 -7.94
CA ARG A 105 -4.52 6.68 -7.85
C ARG A 105 -5.38 7.79 -7.22
N ALA A 106 -4.97 8.34 -6.10
CA ALA A 106 -5.70 9.40 -5.41
C ALA A 106 -5.84 10.64 -6.32
N ARG A 107 -4.75 11.02 -7.02
CA ARG A 107 -4.76 12.08 -8.02
C ARG A 107 -5.81 11.82 -9.13
N ASN A 108 -5.84 10.59 -9.67
CA ASN A 108 -6.76 10.21 -10.74
C ASN A 108 -8.22 10.07 -10.26
N TRP A 109 -8.46 9.89 -8.97
CA TRP A 109 -9.79 10.00 -8.37
C TRP A 109 -10.28 11.46 -8.27
N GLY A 110 -9.41 12.45 -8.51
CA GLY A 110 -9.72 13.86 -8.40
C GLY A 110 -9.87 14.34 -6.96
N VAL A 111 -9.39 13.59 -5.96
CA VAL A 111 -9.34 14.08 -4.58
C VAL A 111 -8.21 15.12 -4.42
N ARG A 112 -8.39 16.05 -3.50
CA ARG A 112 -7.49 17.20 -3.33
C ARG A 112 -6.27 16.91 -2.48
N ALA A 113 -6.33 15.86 -1.67
CA ALA A 113 -5.25 15.48 -0.77
C ALA A 113 -5.19 13.98 -0.55
N LEU A 114 -3.97 13.47 -0.35
CA LEU A 114 -3.67 12.16 0.22
C LEU A 114 -3.11 12.38 1.61
N PHE A 115 -3.62 11.69 2.61
CA PHE A 115 -3.09 11.80 3.96
C PHE A 115 -2.79 10.43 4.58
N MET A 116 -1.90 10.44 5.56
CA MET A 116 -1.58 9.29 6.39
C MET A 116 -1.80 9.68 7.84
N HIS A 117 -2.52 8.84 8.58
CA HIS A 117 -2.62 8.92 10.03
C HIS A 117 -1.77 7.82 10.64
N CYS A 118 -0.93 8.15 11.61
CA CYS A 118 -0.07 7.19 12.29
C CYS A 118 0.29 7.65 13.71
N LEU A 119 0.82 6.74 14.52
CA LEU A 119 1.44 7.12 15.78
C LEU A 119 2.72 7.91 15.50
N SER A 120 2.98 8.98 16.25
CA SER A 120 4.14 9.86 16.06
C SER A 120 5.49 9.12 16.22
N GLU A 121 5.50 8.03 16.96
CA GLU A 121 6.65 7.13 17.14
C GLU A 121 6.88 6.19 15.94
N ASN A 122 5.97 6.14 14.96
CA ASN A 122 6.16 5.36 13.73
C ASN A 122 7.22 6.00 12.84
N GLY A 123 8.50 5.77 13.18
CA GLY A 123 9.63 6.35 12.47
C GLY A 123 9.66 6.03 10.98
N ALA A 124 9.20 4.84 10.57
CA ALA A 124 9.14 4.42 9.17
C ALA A 124 8.14 5.28 8.37
N MET A 125 6.93 5.50 8.91
CA MET A 125 5.91 6.36 8.28
C MET A 125 6.33 7.82 8.29
N MET A 126 6.91 8.31 9.38
CA MET A 126 7.45 9.67 9.47
C MET A 126 8.59 9.92 8.47
N HIS A 127 9.47 8.93 8.27
CA HIS A 127 10.51 9.00 7.25
C HIS A 127 9.92 9.03 5.84
N LEU A 128 8.92 8.19 5.58
CA LEU A 128 8.22 8.14 4.29
C LEU A 128 7.54 9.48 3.98
N ALA A 129 6.83 10.06 4.95
CA ALA A 129 6.17 11.36 4.84
C ALA A 129 7.17 12.48 4.51
N ARG A 130 8.29 12.56 5.23
CA ARG A 130 9.33 13.58 4.98
C ARG A 130 9.94 13.46 3.57
N ARG A 131 10.20 12.23 3.11
CA ARG A 131 10.74 12.00 1.76
C ARG A 131 9.80 12.41 0.63
N GLN A 132 8.51 12.47 0.90
CA GLN A 132 7.47 12.91 -0.04
C GLN A 132 7.03 14.35 0.21
N GLU A 133 7.80 15.10 1.02
CA GLU A 133 7.53 16.51 1.34
C GLU A 133 6.10 16.76 1.84
N MET A 134 5.54 15.79 2.57
CA MET A 134 4.22 15.91 3.17
C MET A 134 4.26 16.91 4.33
N GLU A 135 3.20 17.69 4.47
CA GLU A 135 2.97 18.55 5.62
C GLU A 135 2.61 17.67 6.83
N ILE A 136 3.44 17.70 7.88
CA ILE A 136 3.28 16.84 9.05
C ILE A 136 2.79 17.68 10.22
N VAL A 137 1.67 17.24 10.79
CA VAL A 137 1.11 17.76 12.05
C VAL A 137 1.16 16.63 13.07
N ALA A 138 1.85 16.86 14.21
CA ALA A 138 1.96 15.88 15.27
C ALA A 138 1.39 16.47 16.57
N GLU A 139 0.47 15.75 17.20
CA GLU A 139 -0.18 16.16 18.45
C GLU A 139 -0.53 14.93 19.29
N SER A 140 -0.28 15.01 20.61
CA SER A 140 -0.74 14.02 21.59
C SER A 140 -0.36 12.56 21.30
N GLY A 141 0.80 12.33 20.66
CA GLY A 141 1.27 10.98 20.34
C GLY A 141 0.81 10.44 18.98
N GLU A 142 -0.01 11.19 18.27
CA GLU A 142 -0.46 10.91 16.90
C GLU A 142 0.21 11.87 15.92
N ALA A 143 0.23 11.50 14.64
CA ALA A 143 0.73 12.34 13.56
C ALA A 143 -0.12 12.16 12.31
N GLU A 144 -0.42 13.26 11.66
CA GLU A 144 -1.02 13.32 10.34
C GLU A 144 -0.01 13.88 9.35
N ALA A 145 0.11 13.26 8.20
CA ALA A 145 0.94 13.75 7.11
C ALA A 145 0.07 13.96 5.87
N TRP A 146 0.05 15.17 5.35
CA TRP A 146 -0.82 15.60 4.26
C TRP A 146 -0.02 15.90 3.01
N LEU A 147 -0.45 15.35 1.86
CA LEU A 147 0.09 15.64 0.54
C LEU A 147 -1.02 16.26 -0.33
N ARG A 148 -0.83 17.52 -0.73
CA ARG A 148 -1.73 18.17 -1.70
C ARG A 148 -1.51 17.56 -3.07
N LEU A 149 -2.61 17.25 -3.77
CA LEU A 149 -2.56 16.60 -5.07
C LEU A 149 -2.87 17.64 -6.18
N SER A 150 -2.05 17.60 -7.22
CA SER A 150 -2.37 18.32 -8.46
C SER A 150 -3.55 17.65 -9.18
N PRO A 151 -4.35 18.39 -9.95
CA PRO A 151 -5.42 17.79 -10.75
C PRO A 151 -4.90 16.64 -11.64
N ALA A 152 -5.76 15.67 -11.90
CA ALA A 152 -5.46 14.59 -12.85
C ALA A 152 -5.27 15.16 -14.26
N ASP A 153 -4.38 14.54 -15.02
CA ASP A 153 -4.14 14.86 -16.43
C ASP A 153 -4.00 13.57 -17.26
N ALA A 154 -3.89 13.71 -18.57
CA ALA A 154 -3.76 12.57 -19.47
C ALA A 154 -2.52 11.73 -19.15
N SER A 155 -1.40 12.35 -18.71
CA SER A 155 -0.17 11.65 -18.37
C SER A 155 -0.32 10.82 -17.10
N SER A 156 -1.06 11.31 -16.10
CA SER A 156 -1.32 10.58 -14.85
C SER A 156 -2.19 9.34 -15.08
N HIS A 157 -3.23 9.46 -15.92
CA HIS A 157 -4.07 8.32 -16.30
C HIS A 157 -3.29 7.28 -17.13
N PHE A 158 -2.52 7.73 -18.11
CA PHE A 158 -1.68 6.83 -18.90
C PHE A 158 -0.63 6.12 -18.02
N GLY A 159 0.04 6.86 -17.14
CA GLY A 159 1.03 6.30 -16.21
C GLY A 159 0.43 5.23 -15.30
N GLU A 160 -0.80 5.43 -14.83
CA GLU A 160 -1.50 4.46 -14.00
C GLU A 160 -1.81 3.17 -14.76
N VAL A 161 -2.39 3.29 -15.96
CA VAL A 161 -2.71 2.13 -16.81
C VAL A 161 -1.44 1.37 -17.19
N PHE A 162 -0.37 2.07 -17.54
CA PHE A 162 0.90 1.46 -17.92
C PHE A 162 1.52 0.70 -16.72
N ALA A 163 1.61 1.33 -15.56
CA ALA A 163 2.15 0.68 -14.36
C ALA A 163 1.37 -0.59 -13.99
N GLN A 164 0.04 -0.55 -14.09
CA GLN A 164 -0.79 -1.72 -13.81
C GLN A 164 -0.54 -2.85 -14.82
N ARG A 165 -0.42 -2.54 -16.12
CA ARG A 165 -0.16 -3.55 -17.14
C ARG A 165 1.21 -4.22 -16.96
N VAL A 166 2.25 -3.45 -16.66
CA VAL A 166 3.60 -3.98 -16.40
C VAL A 166 3.58 -4.88 -15.17
N ALA A 167 2.92 -4.46 -14.08
CA ALA A 167 2.82 -5.25 -12.87
C ALA A 167 2.01 -6.55 -13.04
N LEU A 168 0.94 -6.52 -13.85
CA LEU A 168 0.16 -7.72 -14.19
C LEU A 168 0.98 -8.70 -15.04
N PHE A 169 1.78 -8.21 -15.98
CA PHE A 169 2.65 -9.05 -16.80
C PHE A 169 3.71 -9.75 -15.95
N ASP A 170 4.41 -9.04 -15.07
CA ASP A 170 5.38 -9.63 -14.13
C ASP A 170 4.73 -10.69 -13.24
N TYR A 171 3.55 -10.39 -12.69
CA TYR A 171 2.80 -11.33 -11.88
C TYR A 171 2.43 -12.60 -12.65
N ALA A 172 2.01 -12.46 -13.90
CA ALA A 172 1.69 -13.61 -14.74
C ALA A 172 2.94 -14.47 -15.05
N LEU A 173 4.10 -13.83 -15.26
CA LEU A 173 5.37 -14.55 -15.43
C LEU A 173 5.78 -15.31 -14.16
N LYS A 174 5.68 -14.70 -12.99
CA LYS A 174 5.96 -15.36 -11.71
C LYS A 174 5.02 -16.55 -11.48
N ARG A 175 3.73 -16.36 -11.76
CA ARG A 175 2.73 -17.43 -11.67
C ARG A 175 3.03 -18.59 -12.63
N GLY A 176 3.46 -18.31 -13.85
CA GLY A 176 3.86 -19.33 -14.81
C GLY A 176 5.07 -20.15 -14.33
N ARG A 177 6.07 -19.49 -13.73
CA ARG A 177 7.24 -20.18 -13.16
C ARG A 177 6.90 -21.08 -11.98
N SER A 178 5.97 -20.67 -11.12
CA SER A 178 5.54 -21.47 -9.96
C SER A 178 4.85 -22.79 -10.37
N TRP A 179 4.24 -22.83 -11.58
CA TRP A 179 3.62 -24.04 -12.13
C TRP A 179 4.64 -25.02 -12.75
N LEU A 180 5.81 -24.52 -13.18
CA LEU A 180 6.84 -25.36 -13.83
C LEU A 180 7.74 -26.08 -12.82
N GLY A 181 7.60 -25.84 -11.51
CA GLY A 181 8.41 -26.41 -10.43
C GLY A 181 9.86 -25.92 -10.46
N PRO A 182 10.62 -26.07 -9.37
CA PRO A 182 12.07 -25.87 -9.41
C PRO A 182 12.64 -26.90 -10.38
N GLY A 183 13.29 -26.40 -11.45
CA GLY A 183 13.93 -27.24 -12.47
C GLY A 183 14.78 -28.34 -11.80
N ARG A 184 14.57 -29.58 -12.21
CA ARG A 184 15.39 -30.73 -11.81
C ARG A 184 16.82 -30.56 -12.30
#